data_fe872b2ebadb7cd9bb6e1f2a38ad195a
#
_entry.id   fe872b2ebadb7cd9bb6e1f2a38ad195a
#
_cell.length_a   1.000
_cell.length_b   1.000
_cell.length_c   1.000
_cell.angle_alpha   90.00
_cell.angle_beta   90.00
_cell.angle_gamma   90.00
#
_symmetry.space_group_name_H-M   'P 1'
#
loop_
_entity.id
_entity.type
_entity.pdbx_description
1 polymer ?
#
loop_
_entity_poly.entity_id
_entity_poly.type
_entity_poly.pdbx_seq_one_letter_code
_entity_poly.pdbx_strand_id
1 'polypeptide(L)'
;MAERTTEEVATIFTNAGDSVTVINTLAALSSLTDDQKAEVKRNVEHLEIIKAYKKEDGTTSIWTSENFTAQDAAVTLGKTKY
;
A
#
# COMPACT_ATOMS: atom_id res chain seq x y z
N MET A 1 17.34 -16.63 3.60
CA MET A 1 16.46 -16.31 2.48
C MET A 1 15.04 -16.09 2.98
N ALA A 2 14.43 -15.00 2.58
CA ALA A 2 13.08 -14.68 3.05
C ALA A 2 12.05 -15.27 2.09
N GLU A 3 11.61 -16.46 2.39
CA GLU A 3 10.52 -17.10 1.66
C GLU A 3 9.20 -16.66 2.28
N ARG A 4 8.24 -16.32 1.45
CA ARG A 4 6.92 -15.94 1.91
C ARG A 4 5.96 -17.11 1.78
N THR A 5 5.37 -17.51 2.89
CA THR A 5 4.35 -18.54 2.90
C THR A 5 3.05 -17.97 2.32
N THR A 6 2.10 -18.86 1.99
CA THR A 6 0.77 -18.44 1.54
C THR A 6 0.10 -17.55 2.57
N GLU A 7 0.27 -17.85 3.86
CA GLU A 7 -0.30 -17.06 4.94
C GLU A 7 0.32 -15.67 5.02
N GLU A 8 1.64 -15.57 4.83
CA GLU A 8 2.34 -14.30 4.83
C GLU A 8 1.88 -13.43 3.67
N VAL A 9 1.74 -14.01 2.48
CA VAL A 9 1.23 -13.29 1.31
C VAL A 9 -0.18 -12.79 1.55
N ALA A 10 -1.06 -13.62 2.13
CA ALA A 10 -2.43 -13.21 2.46
C ALA A 10 -2.45 -12.03 3.44
N THR A 11 -1.57 -12.06 4.45
CA THR A 11 -1.45 -10.95 5.40
C THR A 11 -0.96 -9.67 4.71
N ILE A 12 0.01 -9.80 3.82
CA ILE A 12 0.52 -8.66 3.05
C ILE A 12 -0.59 -8.06 2.18
N PHE A 13 -1.39 -8.89 1.51
CA PHE A 13 -2.53 -8.41 0.72
C PHE A 13 -3.56 -7.68 1.58
N THR A 14 -3.88 -8.22 2.76
CA THR A 14 -4.81 -7.58 3.69
C THR A 14 -4.30 -6.22 4.14
N ASN A 15 -3.03 -6.15 4.54
CA ASN A 15 -2.42 -4.90 4.99
C ASN A 15 -2.34 -3.86 3.88
N ALA A 16 -2.04 -4.30 2.66
CA ALA A 16 -2.03 -3.40 1.50
C ALA A 16 -3.42 -2.84 1.22
N GLY A 17 -4.45 -3.68 1.28
CA GLY A 17 -5.83 -3.25 1.11
C GLY A 17 -6.25 -2.25 2.17
N ASP A 18 -5.86 -2.46 3.42
CA ASP A 18 -6.12 -1.53 4.52
C ASP A 18 -5.44 -0.18 4.26
N SER A 19 -4.19 -0.19 3.80
CA SER A 19 -3.46 1.03 3.48
C SER A 19 -4.13 1.80 2.34
N VAL A 20 -4.56 1.12 1.29
CA VAL A 20 -5.30 1.75 0.18
C VAL A 20 -6.59 2.38 0.71
N THR A 21 -7.33 1.65 1.56
CA THR A 21 -8.58 2.13 2.13
C THR A 21 -8.36 3.38 2.98
N VAL A 22 -7.35 3.38 3.85
CA VAL A 22 -7.03 4.54 4.70
C VAL A 22 -6.69 5.75 3.85
N ILE A 23 -5.83 5.58 2.85
CA ILE A 23 -5.43 6.69 1.97
C ILE A 23 -6.66 7.26 1.25
N ASN A 24 -7.47 6.40 0.65
CA ASN A 24 -8.65 6.85 -0.10
C ASN A 24 -9.68 7.54 0.81
N THR A 25 -9.87 7.04 2.01
CA THR A 25 -10.80 7.62 2.98
C THR A 25 -10.35 9.02 3.41
N LEU A 26 -9.08 9.15 3.80
CA LEU A 26 -8.55 10.43 4.26
C LEU A 26 -8.41 11.43 3.10
N ALA A 27 -8.00 10.97 1.94
CA ALA A 27 -7.83 11.83 0.78
C ALA A 27 -9.16 12.40 0.26
N ALA A 28 -10.28 11.77 0.60
CA ALA A 28 -11.60 12.28 0.24
C ALA A 28 -12.05 13.48 1.10
N LEU A 29 -11.36 13.73 2.21
CA LEU A 29 -11.69 14.87 3.07
C LEU A 29 -11.22 16.17 2.44
N SER A 30 -11.98 17.25 2.66
CA SER A 30 -11.65 18.57 2.09
C SER A 30 -10.39 19.18 2.73
N SER A 31 -10.12 18.81 3.98
CA SER A 31 -8.88 19.22 4.67
C SER A 31 -8.49 18.14 5.66
N LEU A 32 -7.20 18.03 5.94
CA LEU A 32 -6.66 17.03 6.85
C LEU A 32 -5.95 17.72 8.02
N THR A 33 -6.03 17.10 9.20
CA THR A 33 -5.23 17.48 10.35
C THR A 33 -3.79 17.01 10.13
N ASP A 34 -2.84 17.49 10.92
CA ASP A 34 -1.46 17.04 10.86
C ASP A 34 -1.34 15.53 11.11
N ASP A 35 -2.13 15.01 12.06
CA ASP A 35 -2.16 13.57 12.35
C ASP A 35 -2.68 12.77 11.15
N GLN A 36 -3.71 13.26 10.48
CA GLN A 36 -4.25 12.61 9.27
C GLN A 36 -3.25 12.63 8.13
N LYS A 37 -2.53 13.74 7.94
CA LYS A 37 -1.46 13.82 6.93
C LYS A 37 -0.35 12.81 7.22
N ALA A 38 0.04 12.67 8.48
CA ALA A 38 1.04 11.68 8.88
C ALA A 38 0.55 10.27 8.65
N GLU A 39 -0.72 10.00 8.89
CA GLU A 39 -1.36 8.70 8.61
C GLU A 39 -1.30 8.36 7.13
N VAL A 40 -1.67 9.29 6.26
CA VAL A 40 -1.61 9.12 4.81
C VAL A 40 -0.18 8.84 4.38
N LYS A 41 0.77 9.61 4.88
CA LYS A 41 2.19 9.44 4.55
C LYS A 41 2.71 8.05 4.93
N ARG A 42 2.38 7.56 6.14
CA ARG A 42 2.80 6.23 6.58
C ARG A 42 2.25 5.15 5.66
N ASN A 43 0.99 5.27 5.25
CA ASN A 43 0.37 4.27 4.40
C ASN A 43 0.90 4.33 2.96
N VAL A 44 1.21 5.52 2.45
CA VAL A 44 1.87 5.69 1.16
C VAL A 44 3.25 5.02 1.16
N GLU A 45 4.05 5.30 2.19
CA GLU A 45 5.38 4.71 2.33
C GLU A 45 5.31 3.19 2.47
N HIS A 46 4.32 2.68 3.21
CA HIS A 46 4.09 1.24 3.33
C HIS A 46 3.83 0.60 1.96
N LEU A 47 2.94 1.18 1.16
CA LEU A 47 2.65 0.67 -0.16
C LEU A 47 3.87 0.71 -1.08
N GLU A 48 4.66 1.76 -1.00
CA GLU A 48 5.88 1.87 -1.81
C GLU A 48 6.91 0.80 -1.46
N ILE A 49 7.02 0.46 -0.18
CA ILE A 49 7.92 -0.61 0.28
C ILE A 49 7.46 -1.98 -0.19
N ILE A 50 6.20 -2.32 0.04
CA ILE A 50 5.70 -3.67 -0.27
C ILE A 50 5.51 -3.90 -1.76
N LYS A 51 5.48 -2.85 -2.55
CA LYS A 51 5.36 -2.93 -4.01
C LYS A 51 6.47 -3.79 -4.63
N ALA A 52 7.64 -3.79 -4.02
CA ALA A 52 8.80 -4.53 -4.50
C ALA A 52 8.84 -5.97 -4.03
N TYR A 53 7.90 -6.42 -3.23
CA TYR A 53 7.91 -7.77 -2.66
C TYR A 53 7.76 -8.83 -3.75
N LYS A 54 8.51 -9.93 -3.57
CA LYS A 54 8.53 -11.05 -4.51
C LYS A 54 8.05 -12.32 -3.82
N LYS A 55 7.63 -13.29 -4.63
CA LYS A 55 7.31 -14.64 -4.16
C LYS A 55 8.59 -15.36 -3.73
N GLU A 56 8.44 -16.60 -3.27
CA GLU A 56 9.57 -17.43 -2.82
C GLU A 56 10.73 -17.52 -3.81
N ASP A 57 10.43 -17.46 -5.11
CA ASP A 57 11.44 -17.54 -6.15
C ASP A 57 12.37 -16.31 -6.21
N GLY A 58 12.00 -15.24 -5.51
CA GLY A 58 12.77 -14.01 -5.49
C GLY A 58 12.68 -13.18 -6.76
N THR A 59 11.91 -13.61 -7.75
CA THR A 59 11.82 -12.95 -9.04
C THR A 59 10.39 -12.54 -9.41
N THR A 60 9.41 -13.38 -9.08
CA THR A 60 8.00 -13.12 -9.44
C THR A 60 7.35 -12.21 -8.40
N SER A 61 6.78 -11.09 -8.84
CA SER A 61 6.02 -10.21 -7.96
C SER A 61 4.86 -10.96 -7.32
N ILE A 62 4.56 -10.65 -6.06
CA ILE A 62 3.36 -11.17 -5.40
C ILE A 62 2.09 -10.48 -5.89
N TRP A 63 2.21 -9.36 -6.62
CA TRP A 63 1.10 -8.51 -7.02
C TRP A 63 0.67 -8.75 -8.45
N THR A 64 -0.62 -8.61 -8.71
CA THR A 64 -1.17 -8.59 -10.08
C THR A 64 -1.14 -7.17 -10.63
N SER A 65 -1.41 -7.00 -11.92
CA SER A 65 -1.53 -5.68 -12.55
C SER A 65 -2.63 -4.86 -11.88
N GLU A 66 -3.73 -5.50 -11.49
CA GLU A 66 -4.84 -4.81 -10.81
C GLU A 66 -4.41 -4.30 -9.45
N ASN A 67 -3.61 -5.07 -8.70
CA ASN A 67 -3.06 -4.63 -7.43
C ASN A 67 -2.19 -3.40 -7.61
N PHE A 68 -1.31 -3.42 -8.60
CA PHE A 68 -0.44 -2.27 -8.88
C PHE A 68 -1.25 -1.03 -9.26
N THR A 69 -2.28 -1.19 -10.08
CA THR A 69 -3.14 -0.07 -10.47
C THR A 69 -3.78 0.59 -9.24
N ALA A 70 -4.37 -0.20 -8.35
CA ALA A 70 -5.01 0.31 -7.14
C ALA A 70 -4.00 0.97 -6.20
N GLN A 71 -2.84 0.34 -6.00
CA GLN A 71 -1.80 0.85 -5.12
C GLN A 71 -1.20 2.14 -5.67
N ASP A 72 -0.90 2.19 -6.95
CA ASP A 72 -0.33 3.38 -7.59
C ASP A 72 -1.31 4.55 -7.55
N ALA A 73 -2.59 4.29 -7.77
CA ALA A 73 -3.62 5.32 -7.66
C ALA A 73 -3.70 5.89 -6.25
N ALA A 74 -3.69 5.03 -5.23
CA ALA A 74 -3.73 5.45 -3.84
C ALA A 74 -2.47 6.25 -3.46
N VAL A 75 -1.29 5.79 -3.89
CA VAL A 75 -0.03 6.48 -3.63
C VAL A 75 -0.04 7.88 -4.27
N THR A 76 -0.44 7.96 -5.53
CA THR A 76 -0.51 9.23 -6.24
C THR A 76 -1.46 10.20 -5.55
N LEU A 77 -2.65 9.72 -5.20
CA LEU A 77 -3.65 10.53 -4.50
C LEU A 77 -3.14 10.97 -3.12
N GLY A 78 -2.55 10.03 -2.37
CA GLY A 78 -2.04 10.32 -1.04
C GLY A 78 -0.94 11.39 -1.05
N LYS A 79 -0.05 11.34 -2.03
CA LYS A 79 1.05 12.31 -2.15
C LYS A 79 0.56 13.74 -2.37
N THR A 80 -0.68 13.94 -2.79
CA THR A 80 -1.25 15.28 -2.94
C THR A 80 -1.72 15.87 -1.61
N LYS A 81 -1.74 15.06 -0.54
CA LYS A 81 -2.36 15.43 0.74
C LYS A 81 -1.37 15.77 1.86
N TYR A 82 -0.09 15.53 1.64
CA TYR A 82 0.90 15.86 2.67
C TYR A 82 2.12 16.57 2.12
#